data_d2823bb5f802adc36731658bb30c93fe
#
_entry.id   d2823bb5f802adc36731658bb30c93fe
#
_cell.length_a   1.000
_cell.length_b   1.000
_cell.length_c   1.000
_cell.angle_alpha   90.00
_cell.angle_beta   90.00
_cell.angle_gamma   90.00
#
_symmetry.space_group_name_H-M   'P 1'
#
loop_
_entity.id
_entity.type
_entity.pdbx_description
1 polymer ?
#
loop_
_entity_poly.entity_id
_entity_poly.type
_entity_poly.pdbx_seq_one_letter_code
_entity_poly.pdbx_strand_id
1 'polypeptide(L)'
;MKHVRRAALAAGLTALLLLLGGCVSQVSERELADLSAAEIKADVPAPTQDGEQGYTMRCTLYFLSEDGGRLIPVTRSVTGEGGKSRAQAALDALLAGPEAGEDGAAWPDLGTVRGERLLEVSCGVATVDLPARVRTLSQEMLYAVRMAIANTLTEFAEISYVNVLIGGREEGLDLGATLPVGTITRVDDLDVGARYSRLHEQRLSPGGVTLLTTLYFPAAQGGLLLPEVRSIAYAQVSPIEYLYTLLEELGKGAGLTLCAQDVPAPMDYIEEMPEIVRTEDGYLAVELRMSDALETALDAAGLTLDTYMAMLTDTLMGFVPGVEGLRVMIDGRTAADLTTRSDFEGCVGAPVTLYVMDGTGLSRVQRVLPQAQADDARARLAALMALEEEELFALPDGLTQEDILAVHAGEETIAVNLSGRFRDALAALAPAQERAAVYAMVNTLTEGTRASRVAFFFEGEQVQTLAGGLEMRGTFLRNPGMVVD
;
A
#
# COMPACT_ATOMS: atom_id res chain seq x y z
N MET A 1 -31.69 -54.68 -41.70
CA MET A 1 -32.39 -53.64 -40.87
C MET A 1 -31.55 -52.93 -39.82
N LYS A 2 -30.45 -53.50 -39.31
CA LYS A 2 -29.59 -52.84 -38.31
C LYS A 2 -28.67 -51.71 -38.84
N HIS A 3 -28.29 -51.81 -40.15
CA HIS A 3 -27.38 -50.79 -40.74
C HIS A 3 -28.08 -49.46 -41.14
N VAL A 4 -29.36 -49.53 -41.53
CA VAL A 4 -30.14 -48.36 -41.93
C VAL A 4 -30.50 -47.49 -40.71
N ARG A 5 -30.73 -48.10 -39.54
CA ARG A 5 -31.00 -47.36 -38.33
C ARG A 5 -29.76 -46.61 -37.76
N ARG A 6 -28.55 -47.17 -38.00
CA ARG A 6 -27.32 -46.51 -37.61
C ARG A 6 -26.97 -45.30 -38.49
N ALA A 7 -27.24 -45.35 -39.75
CA ALA A 7 -27.06 -44.28 -40.72
C ALA A 7 -28.04 -43.10 -40.44
N ALA A 8 -29.29 -43.40 -40.10
CA ALA A 8 -30.28 -42.37 -39.75
C ALA A 8 -30.01 -41.70 -38.43
N LEU A 9 -29.43 -42.41 -37.45
CA LEU A 9 -29.01 -41.79 -36.15
C LEU A 9 -27.76 -40.93 -36.34
N ALA A 10 -26.81 -41.31 -37.17
CA ALA A 10 -25.62 -40.52 -37.46
C ALA A 10 -25.97 -39.25 -38.26
N ALA A 11 -26.89 -39.32 -39.23
CA ALA A 11 -27.36 -38.16 -39.97
C ALA A 11 -28.18 -37.16 -39.08
N GLY A 12 -28.97 -37.70 -38.14
CA GLY A 12 -29.70 -36.88 -37.18
C GLY A 12 -28.80 -36.15 -36.18
N LEU A 13 -27.71 -36.80 -35.73
CA LEU A 13 -26.74 -36.19 -34.81
C LEU A 13 -25.89 -35.10 -35.49
N THR A 14 -25.52 -35.31 -36.77
CA THR A 14 -24.80 -34.30 -37.56
C THR A 14 -25.67 -33.10 -37.90
N ALA A 15 -26.96 -33.31 -38.20
CA ALA A 15 -27.91 -32.22 -38.43
C ALA A 15 -28.19 -31.41 -37.14
N LEU A 16 -28.23 -32.06 -35.94
CA LEU A 16 -28.41 -31.41 -34.66
C LEU A 16 -27.15 -30.63 -34.25
N LEU A 17 -25.95 -31.14 -34.59
CA LEU A 17 -24.69 -30.42 -34.35
C LEU A 17 -24.52 -29.22 -35.29
N LEU A 18 -25.05 -29.28 -36.52
CA LEU A 18 -25.06 -28.16 -37.46
C LEU A 18 -26.12 -27.10 -37.10
N LEU A 19 -27.20 -27.48 -36.41
CA LEU A 19 -28.19 -26.54 -35.90
C LEU A 19 -27.77 -25.86 -34.57
N LEU A 20 -26.85 -26.46 -33.80
CA LEU A 20 -26.25 -25.86 -32.62
C LEU A 20 -25.00 -25.04 -32.94
N GLY A 21 -24.41 -25.20 -34.14
CA GLY A 21 -23.27 -24.41 -34.62
C GLY A 21 -23.66 -23.13 -35.37
N GLY A 22 -24.94 -22.84 -35.52
CA GLY A 22 -25.44 -21.78 -36.37
C GLY A 22 -26.04 -20.56 -35.71
N CYS A 23 -25.51 -20.08 -34.58
CA CYS A 23 -25.78 -18.74 -34.07
C CYS A 23 -24.65 -18.28 -33.13
N VAL A 24 -23.40 -18.40 -33.57
CA VAL A 24 -22.43 -17.41 -33.23
C VAL A 24 -22.56 -16.35 -34.33
N SER A 25 -23.49 -15.43 -34.18
CA SER A 25 -23.45 -14.17 -34.90
C SER A 25 -22.06 -13.60 -34.67
N GLN A 26 -21.22 -13.54 -35.68
CA GLN A 26 -20.05 -12.71 -35.67
C GLN A 26 -20.58 -11.30 -35.48
N VAL A 27 -20.62 -10.86 -34.22
CA VAL A 27 -20.80 -9.47 -33.87
C VAL A 27 -19.66 -8.76 -34.58
N SER A 28 -19.96 -7.94 -35.58
CA SER A 28 -18.95 -7.22 -36.34
C SER A 28 -18.18 -6.30 -35.36
N GLU A 29 -16.90 -6.06 -35.65
CA GLU A 29 -16.10 -5.09 -34.84
C GLU A 29 -16.83 -3.73 -34.73
N ARG A 30 -17.68 -3.36 -35.68
CA ARG A 30 -18.55 -2.19 -35.61
C ARG A 30 -19.68 -2.35 -34.58
N GLU A 31 -20.32 -3.50 -34.48
CA GLU A 31 -21.37 -3.77 -33.50
C GLU A 31 -20.79 -3.85 -32.08
N LEU A 32 -19.57 -4.38 -31.91
CA LEU A 32 -18.83 -4.32 -30.64
C LEU A 32 -18.42 -2.89 -30.29
N ALA A 33 -18.01 -2.09 -31.28
CA ALA A 33 -17.71 -0.68 -31.08
C ALA A 33 -18.98 0.12 -30.74
N ASP A 34 -20.11 -0.19 -31.39
CA ASP A 34 -21.39 0.47 -31.10
C ASP A 34 -22.00 0.03 -29.76
N LEU A 35 -21.81 -1.23 -29.33
CA LEU A 35 -22.19 -1.69 -27.99
C LEU A 35 -21.31 -1.07 -26.91
N SER A 36 -20.01 -0.95 -27.13
CA SER A 36 -19.11 -0.26 -26.21
C SER A 36 -19.41 1.23 -26.14
N ALA A 37 -19.73 1.88 -27.26
CA ALA A 37 -20.14 3.28 -27.32
C ALA A 37 -21.51 3.55 -26.65
N ALA A 38 -22.42 2.57 -26.65
CA ALA A 38 -23.72 2.70 -25.98
C ALA A 38 -23.65 2.59 -24.46
N GLU A 39 -22.72 1.77 -23.93
CA GLU A 39 -22.46 1.67 -22.46
C GLU A 39 -21.68 2.86 -21.89
N ILE A 40 -21.03 3.65 -22.72
CA ILE A 40 -20.11 4.73 -22.36
C ILE A 40 -20.83 6.03 -21.96
N LYS A 41 -22.13 6.15 -22.15
CA LYS A 41 -22.92 7.34 -21.79
C LYS A 41 -23.38 7.35 -20.33
N ALA A 42 -22.45 7.20 -19.40
CA ALA A 42 -22.74 7.64 -18.04
C ALA A 42 -22.71 9.18 -18.03
N ASP A 43 -23.81 9.79 -17.62
CA ASP A 43 -23.92 11.23 -17.40
C ASP A 43 -23.13 11.62 -16.14
N VAL A 44 -21.79 11.66 -16.27
CA VAL A 44 -20.91 12.04 -15.18
C VAL A 44 -20.81 13.57 -15.22
N PRO A 45 -21.15 14.28 -14.13
CA PRO A 45 -21.01 15.73 -14.11
C PRO A 45 -19.53 16.15 -14.07
N ALA A 46 -19.24 17.30 -14.66
CA ALA A 46 -17.93 17.90 -14.54
C ALA A 46 -17.60 18.24 -13.09
N PRO A 47 -16.45 17.84 -12.55
CA PRO A 47 -16.07 18.23 -11.21
C PRO A 47 -15.71 19.72 -11.15
N THR A 48 -16.17 20.40 -10.11
CA THR A 48 -15.86 21.80 -9.82
C THR A 48 -14.86 21.98 -8.69
N GLN A 49 -14.61 20.90 -7.93
CA GLN A 49 -13.66 20.81 -6.85
C GLN A 49 -13.17 19.37 -6.71
N ASP A 50 -12.04 19.20 -6.06
CA ASP A 50 -11.53 17.87 -5.72
C ASP A 50 -12.45 17.18 -4.73
N GLY A 51 -12.56 15.85 -4.84
CA GLY A 51 -13.36 15.06 -3.93
C GLY A 51 -13.36 13.58 -4.27
N GLU A 52 -13.78 12.81 -3.31
CA GLU A 52 -13.98 11.36 -3.45
C GLU A 52 -15.35 10.95 -2.93
N GLN A 53 -15.98 10.04 -3.63
CA GLN A 53 -17.26 9.46 -3.21
C GLN A 53 -17.02 8.32 -2.22
N GLY A 54 -17.85 8.27 -1.18
CA GLY A 54 -17.93 7.11 -0.29
C GLY A 54 -18.40 5.85 -1.04
N TYR A 55 -18.14 4.70 -0.46
CA TYR A 55 -18.42 3.40 -1.06
C TYR A 55 -18.89 2.39 -0.03
N THR A 56 -19.48 1.28 -0.50
CA THR A 56 -19.85 0.13 0.33
C THR A 56 -19.20 -1.12 -0.23
N MET A 57 -18.58 -1.92 0.63
CA MET A 57 -17.96 -3.19 0.27
C MET A 57 -18.37 -4.32 1.23
N ARG A 58 -18.34 -5.56 0.75
CA ARG A 58 -18.38 -6.74 1.62
C ARG A 58 -16.98 -7.17 1.96
N CYS A 59 -16.69 -7.34 3.25
CA CYS A 59 -15.41 -7.87 3.72
C CYS A 59 -15.62 -8.81 4.91
N THR A 60 -14.61 -9.62 5.19
CA THR A 60 -14.57 -10.48 6.37
C THR A 60 -13.72 -9.81 7.44
N LEU A 61 -14.31 -9.59 8.59
CA LEU A 61 -13.65 -9.08 9.80
C LEU A 61 -13.44 -10.25 10.77
N TYR A 62 -12.29 -10.28 11.42
CA TYR A 62 -11.99 -11.33 12.39
C TYR A 62 -12.09 -10.77 13.80
N PHE A 63 -13.19 -11.07 14.48
CA PHE A 63 -13.37 -10.74 15.89
C PHE A 63 -12.81 -11.83 16.79
N LEU A 64 -12.88 -11.65 18.09
CA LEU A 64 -12.48 -12.63 19.07
C LEU A 64 -13.70 -13.41 19.59
N SER A 65 -13.49 -14.65 20.04
CA SER A 65 -14.45 -15.34 20.88
C SER A 65 -14.59 -14.64 22.25
N GLU A 66 -15.67 -14.91 22.99
CA GLU A 66 -15.90 -14.29 24.31
C GLU A 66 -14.76 -14.50 25.31
N ASP A 67 -14.05 -15.63 25.20
CA ASP A 67 -12.87 -15.94 26.01
C ASP A 67 -11.56 -15.38 25.43
N GLY A 68 -11.60 -14.75 24.23
CA GLY A 68 -10.44 -14.20 23.56
C GLY A 68 -9.52 -15.24 22.93
N GLY A 69 -9.78 -16.53 23.06
CA GLY A 69 -8.89 -17.60 22.64
C GLY A 69 -8.93 -17.92 21.14
N ARG A 70 -9.98 -17.51 20.43
CA ARG A 70 -10.20 -17.85 19.02
C ARG A 70 -10.60 -16.64 18.17
N LEU A 71 -10.28 -16.69 16.88
CA LEU A 71 -10.79 -15.74 15.90
C LEU A 71 -12.14 -16.21 15.35
N ILE A 72 -13.10 -15.30 15.28
CA ILE A 72 -14.44 -15.50 14.74
C ILE A 72 -14.58 -14.67 13.47
N PRO A 73 -14.58 -15.29 12.26
CA PRO A 73 -14.77 -14.55 11.01
C PRO A 73 -16.24 -14.14 10.85
N VAL A 74 -16.46 -12.86 10.60
CA VAL A 74 -17.77 -12.25 10.36
C VAL A 74 -17.73 -11.52 9.03
N THR A 75 -18.61 -11.85 8.11
CA THR A 75 -18.71 -11.17 6.82
C THR A 75 -19.87 -10.19 6.83
N ARG A 76 -19.59 -8.90 6.66
CA ARG A 76 -20.61 -7.85 6.60
C ARG A 76 -20.32 -6.79 5.55
N SER A 77 -21.30 -5.93 5.28
CA SER A 77 -21.12 -4.74 4.46
C SER A 77 -20.51 -3.63 5.30
N VAL A 78 -19.44 -3.05 4.80
CA VAL A 78 -18.73 -1.94 5.44
C VAL A 78 -18.78 -0.73 4.51
N THR A 79 -19.12 0.44 5.06
CA THR A 79 -19.13 1.71 4.32
C THR A 79 -17.82 2.46 4.58
N GLY A 80 -17.09 2.79 3.53
CA GLY A 80 -15.93 3.68 3.54
C GLY A 80 -16.33 5.10 3.16
N GLU A 81 -15.84 6.09 3.91
CA GLU A 81 -15.91 7.49 3.51
C GLU A 81 -14.98 7.75 2.32
N GLY A 82 -15.25 8.79 1.53
CA GLY A 82 -14.32 9.24 0.48
C GLY A 82 -12.95 9.57 1.07
N GLY A 83 -11.88 9.23 0.35
CA GLY A 83 -10.49 9.41 0.81
C GLY A 83 -9.96 8.30 1.72
N LYS A 84 -10.81 7.37 2.19
CA LYS A 84 -10.34 6.20 2.94
C LYS A 84 -10.12 5.00 2.04
N SER A 85 -8.99 4.31 2.21
CA SER A 85 -8.74 3.03 1.56
C SER A 85 -9.72 1.94 2.06
N ARG A 86 -9.89 0.87 1.28
CA ARG A 86 -10.72 -0.28 1.70
C ARG A 86 -10.20 -0.93 2.97
N ALA A 87 -8.89 -1.05 3.10
CA ALA A 87 -8.23 -1.59 4.28
C ALA A 87 -8.50 -0.72 5.53
N GLN A 88 -8.46 0.63 5.38
CA GLN A 88 -8.79 1.53 6.47
C GLN A 88 -10.24 1.40 6.92
N ALA A 89 -11.19 1.31 5.98
CA ALA A 89 -12.60 1.14 6.32
C ALA A 89 -12.87 -0.21 7.02
N ALA A 90 -12.19 -1.29 6.62
CA ALA A 90 -12.28 -2.58 7.28
C ALA A 90 -11.66 -2.55 8.69
N LEU A 91 -10.51 -1.88 8.85
CA LEU A 91 -9.89 -1.70 10.16
C LEU A 91 -10.79 -0.86 11.09
N ASP A 92 -11.35 0.24 10.62
CA ASP A 92 -12.29 1.08 11.38
C ASP A 92 -13.50 0.26 11.84
N ALA A 93 -14.06 -0.58 10.96
CA ALA A 93 -15.19 -1.45 11.27
C ALA A 93 -14.84 -2.55 12.28
N LEU A 94 -13.63 -3.12 12.20
CA LEU A 94 -13.12 -4.08 13.18
C LEU A 94 -12.95 -3.43 14.55
N LEU A 95 -12.32 -2.26 14.59
CA LEU A 95 -12.06 -1.52 15.83
C LEU A 95 -13.36 -1.00 16.50
N ALA A 96 -14.43 -0.81 15.71
CA ALA A 96 -15.76 -0.49 16.24
C ALA A 96 -16.43 -1.67 16.97
N GLY A 97 -15.94 -2.90 16.73
CA GLY A 97 -16.47 -4.10 17.36
C GLY A 97 -17.63 -4.78 16.59
N PRO A 98 -18.15 -5.91 17.12
CA PRO A 98 -19.22 -6.66 16.49
C PRO A 98 -20.57 -5.91 16.59
N GLU A 99 -21.43 -6.16 15.60
CA GLU A 99 -22.80 -5.63 15.54
C GLU A 99 -23.81 -6.57 16.19
N ALA A 100 -25.00 -6.06 16.45
CA ALA A 100 -26.07 -6.88 16.99
C ALA A 100 -26.48 -8.03 16.04
N GLY A 101 -26.43 -9.26 16.53
CA GLY A 101 -26.69 -10.46 15.73
C GLY A 101 -25.45 -11.20 15.23
N GLU A 102 -24.26 -10.70 15.52
CA GLU A 102 -22.99 -11.38 15.28
C GLU A 102 -22.63 -12.26 16.50
N ASP A 103 -23.41 -13.33 16.70
CA ASP A 103 -23.32 -14.19 17.86
C ASP A 103 -21.95 -14.86 18.04
N GLY A 104 -21.42 -14.85 19.26
CA GLY A 104 -20.14 -15.43 19.62
C GLY A 104 -18.92 -14.55 19.27
N ALA A 105 -19.13 -13.41 18.61
CA ALA A 105 -18.09 -12.43 18.36
C ALA A 105 -17.99 -11.43 19.51
N ALA A 106 -16.77 -11.16 19.96
CA ALA A 106 -16.46 -10.18 21.00
C ALA A 106 -15.30 -9.29 20.57
N TRP A 107 -15.20 -8.10 21.17
CA TRP A 107 -14.08 -7.21 20.96
C TRP A 107 -13.76 -6.44 22.25
N PRO A 108 -12.49 -6.34 22.65
CA PRO A 108 -12.13 -5.59 23.84
C PRO A 108 -12.39 -4.09 23.63
N ASP A 109 -12.68 -3.39 24.69
CA ASP A 109 -12.79 -1.93 24.65
C ASP A 109 -11.41 -1.31 24.45
N LEU A 110 -11.10 -0.94 23.21
CA LEU A 110 -9.89 -0.23 22.86
C LEU A 110 -10.04 1.29 23.03
N GLY A 111 -11.22 1.75 23.44
CA GLY A 111 -11.57 3.17 23.47
C GLY A 111 -11.63 3.78 22.07
N THR A 112 -11.67 5.12 22.00
CA THR A 112 -11.66 5.81 20.70
C THR A 112 -10.28 5.68 20.05
N VAL A 113 -10.18 4.86 19.01
CA VAL A 113 -8.96 4.73 18.21
C VAL A 113 -9.06 5.75 17.09
N ARG A 114 -8.26 6.79 17.14
CA ARG A 114 -8.14 7.83 16.11
C ARG A 114 -6.68 8.27 16.05
N GLY A 115 -6.16 8.47 14.86
CA GLY A 115 -4.82 8.98 14.63
C GLY A 115 -4.50 8.99 13.14
N GLU A 116 -3.68 9.93 12.72
CA GLU A 116 -3.28 10.08 11.31
C GLU A 116 -2.46 8.88 10.81
N ARG A 117 -1.67 8.25 11.71
CA ARG A 117 -0.86 7.05 11.42
C ARG A 117 -1.52 5.73 11.83
N LEU A 118 -2.83 5.66 11.96
CA LEU A 118 -3.48 4.41 12.39
C LEU A 118 -3.20 3.25 11.43
N LEU A 119 -3.16 3.51 10.12
CA LEU A 119 -2.85 2.51 9.09
C LEU A 119 -1.98 3.13 7.99
N GLU A 120 -0.84 2.53 7.75
CA GLU A 120 0.03 2.79 6.60
C GLU A 120 0.13 1.49 5.77
N VAL A 121 -0.11 1.56 4.46
CA VAL A 121 0.02 0.39 3.56
C VAL A 121 1.03 0.70 2.46
N SER A 122 2.11 -0.06 2.42
CA SER A 122 3.16 0.09 1.41
C SER A 122 3.84 -1.24 1.13
N CYS A 123 4.20 -1.50 -0.12
CA CYS A 123 4.96 -2.68 -0.54
C CYS A 123 4.42 -4.02 0.00
N GLY A 124 3.09 -4.14 0.14
CA GLY A 124 2.46 -5.34 0.69
C GLY A 124 2.48 -5.44 2.21
N VAL A 125 2.97 -4.43 2.90
CA VAL A 125 3.02 -4.33 4.36
C VAL A 125 2.00 -3.31 4.86
N ALA A 126 1.14 -3.73 5.77
CA ALA A 126 0.27 -2.84 6.53
C ALA A 126 0.87 -2.63 7.93
N THR A 127 1.18 -1.40 8.29
CA THR A 127 1.57 -1.02 9.65
C THR A 127 0.41 -0.35 10.34
N VAL A 128 -0.06 -0.93 11.45
CA VAL A 128 -1.15 -0.41 12.28
C VAL A 128 -0.57 0.08 13.59
N ASP A 129 -0.79 1.33 13.95
CA ASP A 129 -0.35 1.89 15.22
C ASP A 129 -1.55 2.12 16.16
N LEU A 130 -1.71 1.23 17.12
CA LEU A 130 -2.75 1.34 18.13
C LEU A 130 -2.35 2.32 19.23
N PRO A 131 -3.30 3.04 19.85
CA PRO A 131 -2.98 3.99 20.90
C PRO A 131 -2.40 3.30 22.13
N ALA A 132 -1.48 3.97 22.82
CA ALA A 132 -0.73 3.46 23.98
C ALA A 132 -1.61 2.88 25.12
N ARG A 133 -2.85 3.35 25.28
CA ARG A 133 -3.78 2.82 26.28
C ARG A 133 -4.14 1.35 26.08
N VAL A 134 -3.97 0.79 24.87
CA VAL A 134 -4.20 -0.63 24.58
C VAL A 134 -3.27 -1.54 25.39
N ARG A 135 -2.18 -1.00 25.94
CA ARG A 135 -1.27 -1.69 26.89
C ARG A 135 -1.95 -2.15 28.18
N THR A 136 -3.14 -1.65 28.49
CA THR A 136 -3.91 -2.11 29.67
C THR A 136 -4.51 -3.50 29.48
N LEU A 137 -4.59 -4.01 28.26
CA LEU A 137 -5.01 -5.38 27.98
C LEU A 137 -3.98 -6.39 28.49
N SER A 138 -4.44 -7.61 28.78
CA SER A 138 -3.50 -8.71 29.02
C SER A 138 -2.67 -9.00 27.79
N GLN A 139 -1.48 -9.53 27.94
CA GLN A 139 -0.58 -9.88 26.83
C GLN A 139 -1.24 -10.87 25.85
N GLU A 140 -2.00 -11.84 26.37
CA GLU A 140 -2.74 -12.80 25.58
C GLU A 140 -3.83 -12.10 24.74
N MET A 141 -4.61 -11.21 25.36
CA MET A 141 -5.63 -10.43 24.66
C MET A 141 -5.01 -9.50 23.60
N LEU A 142 -3.90 -8.86 23.94
CA LEU A 142 -3.18 -7.99 23.02
C LEU A 142 -2.66 -8.78 21.81
N TYR A 143 -2.14 -9.98 22.04
CA TYR A 143 -1.73 -10.88 20.96
C TYR A 143 -2.93 -11.29 20.08
N ALA A 144 -4.07 -11.64 20.69
CA ALA A 144 -5.28 -11.99 19.96
C ALA A 144 -5.81 -10.84 19.09
N VAL A 145 -5.80 -9.60 19.61
CA VAL A 145 -6.14 -8.38 18.85
C VAL A 145 -5.21 -8.21 17.63
N ARG A 146 -3.91 -8.40 17.81
CA ARG A 146 -2.93 -8.32 16.70
C ARG A 146 -3.22 -9.35 15.61
N MET A 147 -3.55 -10.60 15.98
CA MET A 147 -3.90 -11.67 15.03
C MET A 147 -5.22 -11.36 14.31
N ALA A 148 -6.20 -10.80 15.01
CA ALA A 148 -7.48 -10.40 14.45
C ALA A 148 -7.29 -9.29 13.38
N ILE A 149 -6.50 -8.27 13.69
CA ILE A 149 -6.14 -7.20 12.75
C ILE A 149 -5.40 -7.78 11.54
N ALA A 150 -4.41 -8.64 11.77
CA ALA A 150 -3.64 -9.26 10.69
C ALA A 150 -4.54 -10.07 9.75
N ASN A 151 -5.42 -10.92 10.28
CA ASN A 151 -6.32 -11.71 9.46
C ASN A 151 -7.35 -10.84 8.71
N THR A 152 -7.82 -9.76 9.31
CA THR A 152 -8.74 -8.83 8.64
C THR A 152 -8.06 -8.10 7.49
N LEU A 153 -6.87 -7.57 7.70
CA LEU A 153 -6.16 -6.80 6.68
C LEU A 153 -5.60 -7.68 5.55
N THR A 154 -5.19 -8.91 5.85
CA THR A 154 -4.72 -9.85 4.81
C THR A 154 -5.86 -10.48 3.96
N GLU A 155 -7.12 -10.10 4.18
CA GLU A 155 -8.20 -10.35 3.21
C GLU A 155 -8.03 -9.50 1.93
N PHE A 156 -7.31 -8.39 2.00
CA PHE A 156 -7.01 -7.54 0.84
C PHE A 156 -5.77 -8.05 0.12
N ALA A 157 -5.89 -8.27 -1.20
CA ALA A 157 -4.83 -8.87 -2.02
C ALA A 157 -3.53 -8.05 -2.05
N GLU A 158 -3.63 -6.75 -1.81
CA GLU A 158 -2.50 -5.82 -1.72
C GLU A 158 -1.73 -5.91 -0.41
N ILE A 159 -2.23 -6.65 0.62
CA ILE A 159 -1.60 -6.78 1.94
C ILE A 159 -1.24 -8.23 2.21
N SER A 160 0.05 -8.52 2.31
CA SER A 160 0.59 -9.84 2.64
C SER A 160 1.11 -9.94 4.07
N TYR A 161 1.51 -8.79 4.63
CA TYR A 161 2.16 -8.66 5.92
C TYR A 161 1.51 -7.56 6.75
N VAL A 162 1.43 -7.78 8.05
CA VAL A 162 0.87 -6.79 8.99
C VAL A 162 1.82 -6.60 10.16
N ASN A 163 2.18 -5.35 10.43
CA ASN A 163 2.93 -4.95 11.61
C ASN A 163 1.99 -4.17 12.54
N VAL A 164 1.85 -4.59 13.80
CA VAL A 164 0.94 -3.93 14.75
C VAL A 164 1.75 -3.35 15.90
N LEU A 165 1.87 -2.06 15.90
CA LEU A 165 2.56 -1.26 16.90
C LEU A 165 1.57 -0.72 17.94
N ILE A 166 2.07 -0.26 19.09
CA ILE A 166 1.27 0.34 20.15
C ILE A 166 1.95 1.61 20.64
N GLY A 167 1.38 2.75 20.26
CA GLY A 167 1.96 4.05 20.52
C GLY A 167 3.34 4.20 19.87
N GLY A 168 3.42 3.82 18.58
CA GLY A 168 4.58 3.98 17.72
C GLY A 168 5.68 2.93 17.92
N ARG A 169 5.47 1.87 18.71
CA ARG A 169 6.52 0.89 19.01
C ARG A 169 6.04 -0.54 19.13
N GLU A 170 6.97 -1.48 19.01
CA GLU A 170 6.74 -2.89 19.33
C GLU A 170 6.61 -3.08 20.85
N GLU A 171 5.59 -3.82 21.25
CA GLU A 171 5.40 -4.31 22.63
C GLU A 171 5.65 -5.82 22.65
N GLY A 172 6.57 -6.28 23.44
CA GLY A 172 6.88 -7.72 23.54
C GLY A 172 5.74 -8.55 24.14
N LEU A 173 5.88 -9.86 24.06
CA LEU A 173 4.88 -10.86 24.49
C LEU A 173 4.93 -11.26 25.96
N ASP A 174 5.80 -10.66 26.74
CA ASP A 174 5.98 -11.06 28.13
C ASP A 174 6.12 -9.85 29.08
N LEU A 175 6.09 -10.12 30.40
CA LEU A 175 6.28 -9.12 31.43
C LEU A 175 7.64 -8.41 31.36
N GLY A 176 8.64 -9.05 30.72
CA GLY A 176 9.94 -8.43 30.43
C GLY A 176 9.99 -7.74 29.07
N ALA A 177 8.92 -7.83 28.27
CA ALA A 177 8.81 -7.27 26.90
C ALA A 177 10.01 -7.66 26.02
N THR A 178 10.45 -8.91 26.11
CA THR A 178 11.69 -9.37 25.47
C THR A 178 11.49 -10.09 24.14
N LEU A 179 10.33 -10.73 23.91
CA LEU A 179 10.03 -11.38 22.62
C LEU A 179 9.10 -10.51 21.79
N PRO A 180 9.55 -9.94 20.66
CA PRO A 180 8.68 -9.18 19.78
C PRO A 180 7.67 -10.11 19.09
N VAL A 181 6.50 -9.59 18.74
CA VAL A 181 5.58 -10.28 17.85
C VAL A 181 6.12 -10.30 16.42
N GLY A 182 6.75 -9.21 16.04
CA GLY A 182 7.25 -9.00 14.71
C GLY A 182 6.14 -8.82 13.67
N THR A 183 6.49 -9.01 12.42
CA THR A 183 5.56 -8.89 11.30
C THR A 183 4.73 -10.17 11.15
N ILE A 184 3.43 -10.02 10.98
CA ILE A 184 2.45 -11.10 11.00
C ILE A 184 1.97 -11.37 9.57
N THR A 185 1.86 -12.64 9.22
CA THR A 185 1.11 -13.08 8.03
C THR A 185 -0.27 -13.59 8.44
N ARG A 186 -1.12 -13.86 7.45
CA ARG A 186 -2.41 -14.53 7.70
C ARG A 186 -2.21 -15.81 8.55
N VAL A 187 -3.09 -15.98 9.50
CA VAL A 187 -3.10 -17.14 10.40
C VAL A 187 -4.27 -18.04 10.02
N ASP A 188 -3.97 -19.26 9.55
CA ASP A 188 -5.00 -20.24 9.19
C ASP A 188 -5.58 -20.95 10.41
N ASP A 189 -4.77 -21.18 11.45
CA ASP A 189 -5.21 -21.73 12.73
C ASP A 189 -5.82 -20.60 13.57
N LEU A 190 -7.13 -20.58 13.65
CA LEU A 190 -7.90 -19.54 14.35
C LEU A 190 -7.85 -19.68 15.89
N ASP A 191 -7.18 -20.70 16.43
CA ASP A 191 -6.94 -20.86 17.89
C ASP A 191 -5.68 -20.03 18.29
N VAL A 192 -5.91 -18.75 18.53
CA VAL A 192 -4.85 -17.80 18.88
C VAL A 192 -4.35 -17.97 20.31
N GLY A 193 -5.17 -18.49 21.22
CA GLY A 193 -4.76 -18.79 22.60
C GLY A 193 -3.75 -19.92 22.65
N ALA A 194 -3.99 -21.04 21.93
CA ALA A 194 -3.00 -22.12 21.81
C ALA A 194 -1.73 -21.66 21.11
N ARG A 195 -1.83 -20.75 20.12
CA ARG A 195 -0.67 -20.18 19.45
C ARG A 195 0.16 -19.30 20.38
N TYR A 196 -0.50 -18.43 21.17
CA TYR A 196 0.18 -17.62 22.19
C TYR A 196 0.95 -18.50 23.19
N SER A 197 0.29 -19.56 23.70
CA SER A 197 0.92 -20.49 24.65
C SER A 197 2.18 -21.13 24.05
N ARG A 198 2.15 -21.58 22.79
CA ARG A 198 3.34 -22.15 22.10
C ARG A 198 4.49 -21.14 21.98
N LEU A 199 4.19 -19.88 21.62
CA LEU A 199 5.23 -18.83 21.54
C LEU A 199 5.83 -18.54 22.91
N HIS A 200 5.01 -18.51 23.95
CA HIS A 200 5.47 -18.33 25.31
C HIS A 200 6.40 -19.47 25.79
N GLU A 201 6.09 -20.73 25.43
CA GLU A 201 6.94 -21.89 25.70
C GLU A 201 8.26 -21.84 24.91
N GLN A 202 8.23 -21.43 23.64
CA GLN A 202 9.44 -21.28 22.81
C GLN A 202 10.43 -20.29 23.39
N ARG A 203 9.96 -19.21 24.00
CA ARG A 203 10.79 -18.21 24.67
C ARG A 203 11.63 -18.81 25.80
N LEU A 204 11.09 -19.79 26.52
CA LEU A 204 11.79 -20.45 27.64
C LEU A 204 12.86 -21.46 27.16
N SER A 205 12.92 -21.72 25.86
CA SER A 205 13.93 -22.61 25.29
C SER A 205 15.27 -21.89 25.13
N PRO A 206 16.40 -22.47 25.52
CA PRO A 206 17.73 -21.93 25.29
C PRO A 206 18.07 -22.05 23.80
N GLY A 207 17.71 -21.07 23.02
CA GLY A 207 17.95 -21.02 21.57
C GLY A 207 17.49 -19.72 20.96
N GLY A 208 17.96 -19.49 19.74
CA GLY A 208 17.51 -18.34 18.94
C GLY A 208 16.08 -18.48 18.43
N VAL A 209 15.57 -17.41 17.87
CA VAL A 209 14.23 -17.34 17.25
C VAL A 209 14.36 -16.77 15.84
N THR A 210 13.53 -17.27 14.92
CA THR A 210 13.41 -16.67 13.58
C THR A 210 12.08 -15.97 13.49
N LEU A 211 12.11 -14.69 13.17
CA LEU A 211 10.92 -13.83 13.08
C LEU A 211 10.87 -13.11 11.75
N LEU A 212 9.66 -12.84 11.27
CA LEU A 212 9.46 -11.87 10.20
C LEU A 212 9.61 -10.48 10.79
N THR A 213 10.40 -9.67 10.12
CA THR A 213 10.78 -8.34 10.60
C THR A 213 10.64 -7.35 9.45
N THR A 214 9.96 -6.25 9.70
CA THR A 214 9.86 -5.13 8.74
C THR A 214 11.07 -4.21 8.94
N LEU A 215 11.85 -4.05 7.88
CA LEU A 215 12.92 -3.06 7.77
C LEU A 215 12.44 -1.92 6.86
N TYR A 216 12.91 -0.73 7.11
CA TYR A 216 12.60 0.43 6.27
C TYR A 216 13.86 0.87 5.53
N PHE A 217 13.72 1.17 4.24
CA PHE A 217 14.82 1.66 3.39
C PHE A 217 14.41 2.92 2.65
N PRO A 218 15.33 3.88 2.46
CA PRO A 218 15.09 5.05 1.65
C PRO A 218 14.70 4.65 0.21
N ALA A 219 13.65 5.28 -0.32
CA ALA A 219 13.35 5.17 -1.74
C ALA A 219 14.45 5.83 -2.57
N ALA A 220 14.70 5.33 -3.78
CA ALA A 220 15.70 5.88 -4.69
C ALA A 220 15.39 7.33 -5.10
N GLN A 221 14.14 7.75 -4.96
CA GLN A 221 13.69 9.09 -5.28
C GLN A 221 12.79 9.63 -4.15
N GLY A 222 12.96 10.90 -3.81
CA GLY A 222 12.00 11.64 -3.00
C GLY A 222 12.14 11.58 -1.48
N GLY A 223 13.18 10.99 -0.91
CA GLY A 223 13.43 11.00 0.55
C GLY A 223 12.37 10.26 1.39
N LEU A 224 11.56 9.40 0.77
CA LEU A 224 10.56 8.57 1.43
C LEU A 224 11.13 7.21 1.81
N LEU A 225 10.48 6.51 2.73
CA LEU A 225 10.85 5.17 3.16
C LEU A 225 9.91 4.12 2.57
N LEU A 226 10.47 2.97 2.20
CA LEU A 226 9.72 1.79 1.78
C LEU A 226 9.98 0.63 2.75
N PRO A 227 8.92 -0.06 3.25
CA PRO A 227 9.08 -1.23 4.09
C PRO A 227 9.44 -2.47 3.27
N GLU A 228 10.34 -3.28 3.81
CA GLU A 228 10.72 -4.59 3.30
C GLU A 228 10.68 -5.63 4.42
N VAL A 229 10.00 -6.76 4.21
CA VAL A 229 9.91 -7.82 5.20
C VAL A 229 10.98 -8.87 4.95
N ARG A 230 11.74 -9.20 6.00
CA ARG A 230 12.74 -10.27 6.00
C ARG A 230 12.46 -11.30 7.08
N SER A 231 12.82 -12.55 6.80
CA SER A 231 12.87 -13.61 7.81
C SER A 231 14.26 -13.61 8.43
N ILE A 232 14.35 -13.11 9.66
CA ILE A 232 15.63 -12.87 10.35
C ILE A 232 15.77 -13.86 11.52
N ALA A 233 16.94 -14.50 11.60
CA ALA A 233 17.31 -15.39 12.71
C ALA A 233 18.07 -14.58 13.78
N TYR A 234 17.53 -14.57 14.99
CA TYR A 234 18.15 -13.96 16.16
C TYR A 234 18.75 -15.04 17.03
N ALA A 235 20.01 -14.90 17.40
CA ALA A 235 20.73 -15.93 18.18
C ALA A 235 20.22 -16.03 19.61
N GLN A 236 19.70 -14.93 20.16
CA GLN A 236 19.14 -14.86 21.51
C GLN A 236 17.86 -14.00 21.54
N VAL A 237 16.96 -14.30 22.48
CA VAL A 237 15.79 -13.49 22.78
C VAL A 237 16.19 -12.35 23.71
N SER A 238 16.65 -11.24 23.16
CA SER A 238 17.18 -10.10 23.91
C SER A 238 17.08 -8.82 23.09
N PRO A 239 16.62 -7.68 23.66
CA PRO A 239 16.55 -6.41 22.95
C PRO A 239 17.88 -5.95 22.34
N ILE A 240 18.99 -6.21 23.04
CA ILE A 240 20.33 -5.85 22.53
C ILE A 240 20.73 -6.70 21.32
N GLU A 241 20.39 -7.97 21.30
CA GLU A 241 20.61 -8.86 20.16
C GLU A 241 19.79 -8.39 18.95
N TYR A 242 18.52 -8.00 19.16
CA TYR A 242 17.70 -7.47 18.09
C TYR A 242 18.29 -6.18 17.51
N LEU A 243 18.75 -5.28 18.38
CA LEU A 243 19.39 -4.03 17.97
C LEU A 243 20.58 -4.28 17.03
N TYR A 244 21.52 -5.13 17.44
CA TYR A 244 22.71 -5.45 16.63
C TYR A 244 22.34 -6.11 15.31
N THR A 245 21.48 -7.12 15.36
CA THR A 245 21.07 -7.86 14.16
C THR A 245 20.34 -6.94 13.16
N LEU A 246 19.50 -6.02 13.64
CA LEU A 246 18.80 -5.08 12.76
C LEU A 246 19.76 -4.08 12.10
N LEU A 247 20.74 -3.56 12.83
CA LEU A 247 21.75 -2.67 12.26
C LEU A 247 22.62 -3.39 11.19
N GLU A 248 22.96 -4.66 11.42
CA GLU A 248 23.64 -5.51 10.43
C GLU A 248 22.74 -5.79 9.21
N GLU A 249 21.45 -6.08 9.42
CA GLU A 249 20.51 -6.34 8.33
C GLU A 249 20.26 -5.11 7.44
N LEU A 250 20.18 -3.91 8.05
CA LEU A 250 20.13 -2.65 7.30
C LEU A 250 21.38 -2.46 6.43
N GLY A 251 22.55 -2.83 6.96
CA GLY A 251 23.83 -2.76 6.23
C GLY A 251 23.92 -3.69 5.01
N LYS A 252 23.04 -4.70 4.88
CA LYS A 252 22.97 -5.55 3.69
C LYS A 252 22.31 -4.88 2.50
N GLY A 253 21.73 -3.67 2.70
CA GLY A 253 21.00 -2.94 1.68
C GLY A 253 19.61 -3.50 1.39
N ALA A 254 18.84 -2.79 0.58
CA ALA A 254 17.48 -3.15 0.20
C ALA A 254 17.45 -4.20 -0.92
N GLY A 255 16.48 -5.11 -0.87
CA GLY A 255 16.15 -6.02 -1.98
C GLY A 255 15.18 -5.42 -2.99
N LEU A 256 14.43 -4.38 -2.60
CA LEU A 256 13.50 -3.69 -3.48
C LEU A 256 14.25 -2.74 -4.43
N THR A 257 13.99 -2.85 -5.74
CA THR A 257 14.63 -2.00 -6.78
C THR A 257 14.22 -0.53 -6.70
N LEU A 258 13.11 -0.24 -6.02
CA LEU A 258 12.64 1.13 -5.78
C LEU A 258 13.38 1.84 -4.63
N CYS A 259 14.17 1.11 -3.86
CA CYS A 259 14.99 1.67 -2.80
C CYS A 259 16.35 2.13 -3.31
N ALA A 260 16.95 3.09 -2.62
CA ALA A 260 18.34 3.47 -2.82
C ALA A 260 19.25 2.27 -2.54
N GLN A 261 20.22 2.02 -3.44
CA GLN A 261 21.09 0.85 -3.35
C GLN A 261 22.37 1.13 -2.56
N ASP A 262 22.81 2.39 -2.50
CA ASP A 262 24.05 2.81 -1.86
C ASP A 262 23.80 3.44 -0.47
N VAL A 263 22.85 2.89 0.31
CA VAL A 263 22.57 3.38 1.66
C VAL A 263 23.76 3.03 2.57
N PRO A 264 24.36 4.01 3.28
CA PRO A 264 25.45 3.74 4.22
C PRO A 264 25.08 2.72 5.27
N ALA A 265 25.89 1.65 5.42
CA ALA A 265 25.66 0.61 6.41
C ALA A 265 25.86 1.17 7.82
N PRO A 266 24.88 1.09 8.74
CA PRO A 266 25.00 1.72 10.06
C PRO A 266 26.23 1.29 10.84
N MET A 267 26.56 0.00 10.82
CA MET A 267 27.68 -0.57 11.58
C MET A 267 29.06 -0.05 11.13
N ASP A 268 29.19 0.45 9.89
CA ASP A 268 30.47 0.96 9.39
C ASP A 268 30.82 2.35 9.96
N TYR A 269 29.83 3.04 10.52
CA TYR A 269 29.97 4.41 11.06
C TYR A 269 29.81 4.49 12.58
N ILE A 270 29.49 3.38 13.25
CA ILE A 270 29.36 3.31 14.70
C ILE A 270 30.76 3.28 15.34
N GLU A 271 31.05 4.25 16.20
CA GLU A 271 32.33 4.38 16.92
C GLU A 271 32.35 3.64 18.26
N GLU A 272 31.22 3.61 18.95
CA GLU A 272 31.05 2.91 20.21
C GLU A 272 29.88 1.94 20.11
N MET A 273 29.95 0.84 20.89
CA MET A 273 28.92 -0.21 20.86
C MET A 273 27.54 0.38 21.11
N PRO A 274 26.54 0.08 20.24
CA PRO A 274 25.15 0.52 20.44
C PRO A 274 24.60 0.07 21.79
N GLU A 275 23.90 0.94 22.48
CA GLU A 275 23.36 0.68 23.81
C GLU A 275 21.85 0.96 23.87
N ILE A 276 21.17 0.27 24.78
CA ILE A 276 19.79 0.60 25.18
C ILE A 276 19.89 1.22 26.56
N VAL A 277 19.68 2.52 26.64
CA VAL A 277 19.84 3.32 27.85
C VAL A 277 18.47 3.74 28.40
N ARG A 278 18.42 3.97 29.73
CA ARG A 278 17.25 4.57 30.35
C ARG A 278 17.45 6.08 30.45
N THR A 279 16.52 6.84 29.87
CA THR A 279 16.53 8.31 29.96
C THR A 279 16.20 8.79 31.37
N GLU A 280 16.43 10.08 31.66
CA GLU A 280 16.09 10.70 32.95
C GLU A 280 14.59 10.58 33.27
N ASP A 281 13.72 10.64 32.24
CA ASP A 281 12.28 10.47 32.36
C ASP A 281 11.84 8.99 32.47
N GLY A 282 12.79 8.06 32.44
CA GLY A 282 12.55 6.64 32.66
C GLY A 282 12.24 5.81 31.41
N TYR A 283 12.27 6.41 30.22
CA TYR A 283 12.09 5.73 28.95
C TYR A 283 13.30 4.91 28.54
N LEU A 284 13.13 3.89 27.69
CA LEU A 284 14.23 3.21 27.05
C LEU A 284 14.51 3.83 25.68
N ALA A 285 15.75 4.19 25.42
CA ALA A 285 16.21 4.72 24.15
C ALA A 285 17.37 3.90 23.61
N VAL A 286 17.44 3.73 22.31
CA VAL A 286 18.67 3.30 21.62
C VAL A 286 19.60 4.49 21.55
N GLU A 287 20.86 4.34 21.97
CA GLU A 287 21.89 5.35 21.80
C GLU A 287 22.93 4.84 20.78
N LEU A 288 23.12 5.63 19.73
CA LEU A 288 24.12 5.38 18.69
C LEU A 288 25.13 6.54 18.66
N ARG A 289 26.42 6.20 18.63
CA ARG A 289 27.52 7.15 18.46
C ARG A 289 28.22 6.87 17.14
N MET A 290 28.12 7.79 16.23
CA MET A 290 28.56 7.63 14.85
C MET A 290 29.62 8.68 14.49
N SER A 291 30.51 8.33 13.54
CA SER A 291 31.52 9.23 13.02
C SER A 291 30.92 10.25 12.05
N ASP A 292 31.59 11.38 11.88
CA ASP A 292 31.25 12.43 10.90
C ASP A 292 31.39 11.95 9.43
N ALA A 293 32.13 10.87 9.17
CA ALA A 293 32.21 10.23 7.88
C ALA A 293 30.84 9.78 7.33
N LEU A 294 29.85 9.57 8.22
CA LEU A 294 28.47 9.27 7.84
C LEU A 294 27.87 10.40 7.00
N GLU A 295 28.03 11.67 7.40
CA GLU A 295 27.47 12.82 6.69
C GLU A 295 28.01 12.86 5.25
N THR A 296 29.32 12.63 5.06
CA THR A 296 29.94 12.56 3.72
C THR A 296 29.40 11.38 2.90
N ALA A 297 29.16 10.23 3.51
CA ALA A 297 28.63 9.06 2.83
C ALA A 297 27.16 9.25 2.42
N LEU A 298 26.35 9.90 3.25
CA LEU A 298 24.97 10.26 2.93
C LEU A 298 24.91 11.23 1.75
N ASP A 299 25.75 12.28 1.75
CA ASP A 299 25.83 13.21 0.62
C ASP A 299 26.22 12.50 -0.68
N ALA A 300 27.16 11.56 -0.63
CA ALA A 300 27.58 10.76 -1.78
C ALA A 300 26.45 9.85 -2.30
N ALA A 301 25.60 9.36 -1.40
CA ALA A 301 24.43 8.54 -1.73
C ALA A 301 23.19 9.37 -2.13
N GLY A 302 23.26 10.70 -2.05
CA GLY A 302 22.11 11.59 -2.31
C GLY A 302 21.02 11.49 -1.26
N LEU A 303 21.37 11.09 -0.03
CA LEU A 303 20.44 10.92 1.09
C LEU A 303 20.59 12.03 2.11
N THR A 304 19.50 12.43 2.73
CA THR A 304 19.52 13.36 3.86
C THR A 304 19.71 12.63 5.18
N LEU A 305 20.28 13.32 6.17
CA LEU A 305 20.37 12.78 7.52
C LEU A 305 18.98 12.47 8.10
N ASP A 306 17.97 13.32 7.85
CA ASP A 306 16.59 13.09 8.31
C ASP A 306 16.00 11.80 7.76
N THR A 307 16.18 11.50 6.47
CA THR A 307 15.72 10.24 5.86
C THR A 307 16.43 9.04 6.49
N TYR A 308 17.72 9.17 6.78
CA TYR A 308 18.50 8.12 7.43
C TYR A 308 18.06 7.90 8.88
N MET A 309 17.79 8.97 9.62
CA MET A 309 17.23 8.87 10.98
C MET A 309 15.83 8.24 10.98
N ALA A 310 14.98 8.59 10.02
CA ALA A 310 13.68 7.97 9.85
C ALA A 310 13.80 6.45 9.60
N MET A 311 14.72 6.03 8.74
CA MET A 311 15.02 4.61 8.47
C MET A 311 15.38 3.85 9.75
N LEU A 312 16.32 4.39 10.53
CA LEU A 312 16.76 3.79 11.79
C LEU A 312 15.62 3.75 12.81
N THR A 313 14.91 4.86 12.99
CA THR A 313 13.82 4.99 13.98
C THR A 313 12.68 4.03 13.66
N ASP A 314 12.17 4.03 12.41
CA ASP A 314 11.04 3.19 12.01
C ASP A 314 11.39 1.69 12.09
N THR A 315 12.63 1.32 11.76
CA THR A 315 13.11 -0.06 11.86
C THR A 315 13.28 -0.49 13.32
N LEU A 316 14.00 0.28 14.11
CA LEU A 316 14.36 -0.13 15.47
C LEU A 316 13.15 -0.11 16.41
N MET A 317 12.35 0.96 16.39
CA MET A 317 11.14 1.04 17.22
C MET A 317 10.03 0.11 16.74
N GLY A 318 10.02 -0.20 15.46
CA GLY A 318 9.08 -1.17 14.87
C GLY A 318 9.32 -2.61 15.30
N PHE A 319 10.46 -2.92 15.95
CA PHE A 319 10.80 -4.30 16.29
C PHE A 319 11.47 -4.50 17.66
N VAL A 320 12.29 -3.57 18.15
CA VAL A 320 12.98 -3.74 19.45
C VAL A 320 12.00 -3.44 20.59
N PRO A 321 11.61 -4.45 21.40
CA PRO A 321 10.53 -4.26 22.37
C PRO A 321 10.87 -3.25 23.44
N GLY A 322 9.90 -2.38 23.73
CA GLY A 322 9.95 -1.40 24.83
C GLY A 322 10.84 -0.19 24.59
N VAL A 323 11.51 -0.09 23.43
CA VAL A 323 12.26 1.12 23.06
C VAL A 323 11.28 2.21 22.63
N GLU A 324 11.44 3.40 23.21
CA GLU A 324 10.55 4.54 22.96
C GLU A 324 11.15 5.60 22.05
N GLY A 325 12.45 5.54 21.77
CA GLY A 325 13.09 6.49 20.88
C GLY A 325 14.53 6.16 20.56
N LEU A 326 15.07 6.94 19.64
CA LEU A 326 16.43 6.87 19.15
C LEU A 326 17.18 8.16 19.48
N ARG A 327 18.37 8.04 20.06
CA ARG A 327 19.34 9.12 20.25
C ARG A 327 20.55 8.83 19.38
N VAL A 328 20.93 9.80 18.56
CA VAL A 328 22.12 9.70 17.70
C VAL A 328 23.06 10.87 17.97
N MET A 329 24.31 10.54 18.21
CA MET A 329 25.41 11.50 18.32
C MET A 329 26.36 11.28 17.13
N ILE A 330 26.76 12.36 16.48
CA ILE A 330 27.75 12.34 15.39
C ILE A 330 28.93 13.23 15.82
N ASP A 331 30.12 12.64 15.93
CA ASP A 331 31.34 13.32 16.43
C ASP A 331 31.08 14.09 17.74
N GLY A 332 30.36 13.45 18.67
CA GLY A 332 30.00 14.03 19.98
C GLY A 332 28.94 15.15 19.93
N ARG A 333 28.39 15.49 18.77
CA ARG A 333 27.26 16.40 18.60
C ARG A 333 25.94 15.62 18.58
N THR A 334 24.93 16.09 19.24
CA THR A 334 23.59 15.49 19.16
C THR A 334 23.00 15.74 17.78
N ALA A 335 22.84 14.69 17.00
CA ALA A 335 22.17 14.71 15.69
C ALA A 335 20.68 14.41 15.82
N ALA A 336 20.32 13.51 16.75
CA ALA A 336 18.93 13.22 17.11
C ALA A 336 18.85 13.00 18.64
N ASP A 337 17.90 13.65 19.31
CA ASP A 337 17.68 13.51 20.74
C ASP A 337 16.29 12.96 21.01
N LEU A 338 16.23 11.65 21.25
CA LEU A 338 15.01 10.89 21.51
C LEU A 338 13.95 11.03 20.39
N THR A 339 14.36 10.86 19.15
CA THR A 339 13.42 10.81 18.03
C THR A 339 12.55 9.56 18.10
N THR A 340 11.31 9.73 17.75
CA THR A 340 10.26 8.70 17.75
C THR A 340 9.67 8.56 16.35
N ARG A 341 8.87 7.54 16.10
CA ARG A 341 8.17 7.39 14.83
C ARG A 341 7.25 8.58 14.48
N SER A 342 6.71 9.27 15.48
CA SER A 342 5.87 10.45 15.25
C SER A 342 6.63 11.65 14.70
N ASP A 343 7.94 11.72 14.89
CA ASP A 343 8.78 12.81 14.33
C ASP A 343 8.97 12.64 12.80
N PHE A 344 8.65 11.46 12.27
CA PHE A 344 8.77 11.11 10.87
C PHE A 344 7.42 10.76 10.23
N GLU A 345 6.33 11.40 10.66
CA GLU A 345 5.03 11.25 10.00
C GLU A 345 5.08 11.67 8.54
N GLY A 346 4.46 10.85 7.68
CA GLY A 346 4.43 11.08 6.23
C GLY A 346 5.72 10.69 5.48
N CYS A 347 6.76 10.18 6.18
CA CYS A 347 7.97 9.67 5.52
C CYS A 347 7.78 8.33 4.82
N VAL A 348 6.71 7.58 5.11
CA VAL A 348 6.44 6.32 4.42
C VAL A 348 5.85 6.60 3.05
N GLY A 349 6.48 6.06 2.02
CA GLY A 349 6.03 6.12 0.65
C GLY A 349 5.29 4.86 0.22
N ALA A 350 4.55 4.93 -0.88
CA ALA A 350 3.98 3.78 -1.54
C ALA A 350 4.24 3.84 -3.05
N PRO A 351 4.57 2.70 -3.68
CA PRO A 351 4.80 2.65 -5.12
C PRO A 351 3.49 2.86 -5.88
N VAL A 352 3.55 3.72 -6.89
CA VAL A 352 2.47 3.92 -7.87
C VAL A 352 3.00 3.62 -9.26
N THR A 353 2.16 3.03 -10.11
CA THR A 353 2.50 2.77 -11.51
C THR A 353 1.98 3.92 -12.36
N LEU A 354 2.90 4.57 -13.06
CA LEU A 354 2.62 5.58 -14.07
C LEU A 354 2.80 4.95 -15.46
N TYR A 355 2.06 5.44 -16.43
CA TYR A 355 2.16 4.96 -17.80
C TYR A 355 2.72 6.03 -18.71
N VAL A 356 3.74 5.69 -19.47
CA VAL A 356 4.46 6.60 -20.39
C VAL A 356 4.49 6.01 -21.78
N MET A 357 4.61 6.85 -22.80
CA MET A 357 4.69 6.38 -24.17
C MET A 357 6.07 5.82 -24.46
N ASP A 358 6.11 4.61 -24.99
CA ASP A 358 7.30 3.94 -25.50
C ASP A 358 7.04 3.53 -26.96
N GLY A 359 7.62 4.26 -27.89
CA GLY A 359 7.38 4.06 -29.32
C GLY A 359 5.90 4.20 -29.70
N THR A 360 5.19 3.07 -29.91
CA THR A 360 3.78 3.04 -30.30
C THR A 360 2.84 2.57 -29.19
N GLY A 361 3.39 2.16 -28.03
CA GLY A 361 2.66 1.67 -26.88
C GLY A 361 2.87 2.48 -25.62
N LEU A 362 2.50 1.89 -24.49
CA LEU A 362 2.71 2.44 -23.16
C LEU A 362 3.59 1.50 -22.35
N SER A 363 4.62 2.01 -21.71
CA SER A 363 5.42 1.31 -20.72
C SER A 363 5.03 1.70 -19.30
N ARG A 364 5.32 0.82 -18.34
CA ARG A 364 5.10 1.07 -16.91
C ARG A 364 6.35 1.66 -16.29
N VAL A 365 6.17 2.75 -15.56
CA VAL A 365 7.21 3.36 -14.73
C VAL A 365 6.70 3.40 -13.30
N GLN A 366 7.49 2.92 -12.35
CA GLN A 366 7.14 3.01 -10.95
C GLN A 366 7.72 4.28 -10.33
N ARG A 367 6.93 4.95 -9.52
CA ARG A 367 7.33 6.10 -8.69
C ARG A 367 6.85 5.87 -7.26
N VAL A 368 7.50 6.49 -6.32
CA VAL A 368 7.11 6.45 -4.92
C VAL A 368 6.47 7.79 -4.57
N LEU A 369 5.22 7.74 -4.11
CA LEU A 369 4.51 8.90 -3.57
C LEU A 369 4.37 8.74 -2.05
N PRO A 370 4.16 9.85 -1.30
CA PRO A 370 3.72 9.73 0.09
C PRO A 370 2.53 8.78 0.19
N GLN A 371 2.53 7.87 1.15
CA GLN A 371 1.52 6.81 1.24
C GLN A 371 0.08 7.39 1.26
N ALA A 372 -0.14 8.49 1.96
CA ALA A 372 -1.44 9.18 2.00
C ALA A 372 -1.91 9.72 0.63
N GLN A 373 -1.01 9.86 -0.34
CA GLN A 373 -1.29 10.38 -1.69
C GLN A 373 -1.30 9.28 -2.76
N ALA A 374 -0.88 8.07 -2.42
CA ALA A 374 -0.73 7.00 -3.41
C ALA A 374 -2.07 6.59 -4.06
N ASP A 375 -3.18 6.71 -3.35
CA ASP A 375 -4.53 6.44 -3.87
C ASP A 375 -5.24 7.71 -4.40
N ASP A 376 -4.66 8.89 -4.19
CA ASP A 376 -5.22 10.15 -4.67
C ASP A 376 -5.04 10.32 -6.17
N ALA A 377 -6.17 10.46 -6.90
CA ALA A 377 -6.15 10.54 -8.36
C ALA A 377 -5.47 11.83 -8.87
N ARG A 378 -5.59 12.96 -8.14
CA ARG A 378 -4.90 14.21 -8.48
C ARG A 378 -3.39 14.05 -8.31
N ALA A 379 -2.95 13.46 -7.20
CA ALA A 379 -1.53 13.24 -6.95
C ALA A 379 -0.88 12.32 -7.99
N ARG A 380 -1.57 11.26 -8.41
CA ARG A 380 -1.11 10.38 -9.51
C ARG A 380 -0.99 11.11 -10.83
N LEU A 381 -1.98 11.94 -11.17
CA LEU A 381 -1.93 12.74 -12.41
C LEU A 381 -0.81 13.78 -12.33
N ALA A 382 -0.63 14.43 -11.19
CA ALA A 382 0.47 15.36 -10.97
C ALA A 382 1.85 14.69 -11.07
N ALA A 383 1.98 13.48 -10.54
CA ALA A 383 3.21 12.69 -10.67
C ALA A 383 3.50 12.30 -12.12
N LEU A 384 2.46 11.98 -12.92
CA LEU A 384 2.61 11.72 -14.34
C LEU A 384 3.07 12.98 -15.12
N MET A 385 2.58 14.16 -14.72
CA MET A 385 2.98 15.43 -15.33
C MET A 385 4.40 15.87 -14.96
N ALA A 386 4.89 15.43 -13.81
CA ALA A 386 6.22 15.77 -13.29
C ALA A 386 7.36 14.87 -13.82
N LEU A 387 7.05 13.96 -14.74
CA LEU A 387 8.07 13.09 -15.34
C LEU A 387 8.94 13.90 -16.35
N GLU A 388 10.20 14.11 -16.01
CA GLU A 388 11.18 14.90 -16.82
C GLU A 388 12.26 14.01 -17.47
N GLU A 389 12.07 12.71 -17.59
CA GLU A 389 13.09 11.83 -18.18
C GLU A 389 13.17 12.03 -19.70
N GLU A 390 14.36 12.32 -20.22
CA GLU A 390 14.63 12.71 -21.62
C GLU A 390 14.14 11.72 -22.69
N GLU A 391 13.84 10.49 -22.32
CA GLU A 391 13.38 9.42 -23.22
C GLU A 391 11.91 9.02 -23.02
N LEU A 392 11.24 9.56 -22.01
CA LEU A 392 9.87 9.18 -21.63
C LEU A 392 8.88 10.32 -21.95
N PHE A 393 7.93 10.05 -22.80
CA PHE A 393 6.84 10.97 -23.09
C PHE A 393 5.55 10.46 -22.42
N ALA A 394 5.00 11.23 -21.53
CA ALA A 394 3.67 10.95 -20.96
C ALA A 394 2.65 12.00 -21.41
N LEU A 395 2.98 13.27 -21.21
CA LEU A 395 2.11 14.41 -21.46
C LEU A 395 2.90 15.55 -22.11
N PRO A 396 2.25 16.49 -22.82
CA PRO A 396 2.93 17.62 -23.43
C PRO A 396 3.69 18.48 -22.42
N ASP A 397 4.85 18.99 -22.85
CA ASP A 397 5.69 19.86 -22.04
C ASP A 397 5.00 21.17 -21.63
N GLY A 398 5.44 21.70 -20.50
CA GLY A 398 5.00 22.98 -19.98
C GLY A 398 3.63 22.99 -19.32
N LEU A 399 2.96 21.85 -19.20
CA LEU A 399 1.77 21.69 -18.36
C LEU A 399 2.19 21.65 -16.89
N THR A 400 1.34 22.18 -16.00
CA THR A 400 1.60 22.24 -14.56
C THR A 400 0.40 21.71 -13.78
N GLN A 401 0.55 21.50 -12.49
CA GLN A 401 -0.56 21.08 -11.61
C GLN A 401 -1.74 22.07 -11.62
N GLU A 402 -1.51 23.35 -11.99
CA GLU A 402 -2.57 24.35 -12.15
C GLU A 402 -3.49 24.04 -13.34
N ASP A 403 -3.03 23.24 -14.30
CA ASP A 403 -3.82 22.79 -15.44
C ASP A 403 -4.81 21.66 -15.06
N ILE A 404 -4.71 21.11 -13.86
CA ILE A 404 -5.68 20.20 -13.27
C ILE A 404 -6.68 21.05 -12.45
N LEU A 405 -7.82 21.39 -13.04
CA LEU A 405 -8.80 22.27 -12.38
C LEU A 405 -9.53 21.57 -11.25
N ALA A 406 -9.96 20.31 -11.46
CA ALA A 406 -10.60 19.50 -10.43
C ALA A 406 -10.53 18.01 -10.78
N VAL A 407 -10.47 17.16 -9.76
CA VAL A 407 -10.54 15.70 -9.88
C VAL A 407 -11.57 15.17 -8.88
N HIS A 408 -12.50 14.34 -9.34
CA HIS A 408 -13.47 13.67 -8.48
C HIS A 408 -13.44 12.17 -8.71
N ALA A 409 -13.06 11.41 -7.69
CA ALA A 409 -13.04 9.96 -7.72
C ALA A 409 -14.39 9.40 -7.26
N GLY A 410 -15.19 8.92 -8.21
CA GLY A 410 -16.42 8.19 -7.95
C GLY A 410 -16.16 6.69 -7.70
N GLU A 411 -17.25 5.92 -7.52
CA GLU A 411 -17.16 4.48 -7.25
C GLU A 411 -16.56 3.71 -8.44
N GLU A 412 -16.97 4.02 -9.67
CA GLU A 412 -16.48 3.36 -10.89
C GLU A 412 -15.73 4.31 -11.84
N THR A 413 -15.90 5.62 -11.69
CA THR A 413 -15.42 6.61 -12.65
C THR A 413 -14.68 7.73 -11.94
N ILE A 414 -13.49 8.04 -12.40
CA ILE A 414 -12.76 9.26 -12.03
C ILE A 414 -13.09 10.33 -13.06
N ALA A 415 -13.65 11.45 -12.62
CA ALA A 415 -13.89 12.63 -13.46
C ALA A 415 -12.72 13.61 -13.30
N VAL A 416 -12.12 14.01 -14.40
CA VAL A 416 -10.97 14.93 -14.42
C VAL A 416 -11.35 16.16 -15.23
N ASN A 417 -11.27 17.34 -14.62
CA ASN A 417 -11.48 18.63 -15.30
C ASN A 417 -10.12 19.31 -15.48
N LEU A 418 -9.76 19.55 -16.73
CA LEU A 418 -8.48 20.12 -17.17
C LEU A 418 -8.67 21.52 -17.74
N SER A 419 -7.61 22.30 -17.81
CA SER A 419 -7.62 23.63 -18.40
C SER A 419 -7.79 23.59 -19.92
N GLY A 420 -8.22 24.70 -20.51
CA GLY A 420 -8.22 24.89 -21.96
C GLY A 420 -6.82 24.77 -22.55
N ARG A 421 -5.79 25.21 -21.82
CA ARG A 421 -4.38 25.05 -22.19
C ARG A 421 -3.98 23.57 -22.30
N PHE A 422 -4.42 22.73 -21.38
CA PHE A 422 -4.18 21.29 -21.43
C PHE A 422 -4.80 20.67 -22.69
N ARG A 423 -6.07 21.03 -22.99
CA ARG A 423 -6.74 20.60 -24.23
C ARG A 423 -5.96 20.99 -25.47
N ASP A 424 -5.53 22.26 -25.55
CA ASP A 424 -4.84 22.79 -26.73
C ASP A 424 -3.45 22.12 -26.89
N ALA A 425 -2.77 21.79 -25.79
CA ALA A 425 -1.52 21.04 -25.80
C ALA A 425 -1.70 19.59 -26.29
N LEU A 426 -2.75 18.89 -25.86
CA LEU A 426 -3.08 17.57 -26.41
C LEU A 426 -3.42 17.64 -27.90
N ALA A 427 -4.21 18.63 -28.32
CA ALA A 427 -4.62 18.82 -29.70
C ALA A 427 -3.47 19.16 -30.66
N ALA A 428 -2.35 19.63 -30.14
CA ALA A 428 -1.12 19.89 -30.92
C ALA A 428 -0.30 18.64 -31.22
N LEU A 429 -0.58 17.52 -30.55
CA LEU A 429 0.13 16.24 -30.74
C LEU A 429 -0.26 15.56 -32.04
N ALA A 430 0.63 14.70 -32.55
CA ALA A 430 0.25 13.78 -33.63
C ALA A 430 -0.84 12.80 -33.13
N PRO A 431 -1.75 12.30 -33.99
CA PRO A 431 -2.89 11.48 -33.56
C PRO A 431 -2.53 10.26 -32.71
N ALA A 432 -1.41 9.61 -32.97
CA ALA A 432 -0.92 8.47 -32.17
C ALA A 432 -0.46 8.90 -30.76
N GLN A 433 0.21 10.05 -30.66
CA GLN A 433 0.68 10.62 -29.39
C GLN A 433 -0.50 11.17 -28.57
N GLU A 434 -1.46 11.85 -29.21
CA GLU A 434 -2.70 12.31 -28.56
C GLU A 434 -3.42 11.14 -27.88
N ARG A 435 -3.61 10.04 -28.60
CA ARG A 435 -4.21 8.81 -28.05
C ARG A 435 -3.38 8.23 -26.91
N ALA A 436 -2.06 8.14 -27.09
CA ALA A 436 -1.16 7.58 -26.06
C ALA A 436 -1.18 8.43 -24.78
N ALA A 437 -1.17 9.76 -24.88
CA ALA A 437 -1.26 10.67 -23.75
C ALA A 437 -2.58 10.50 -22.96
N VAL A 438 -3.72 10.38 -23.66
CA VAL A 438 -5.00 10.13 -23.01
C VAL A 438 -5.01 8.78 -22.28
N TYR A 439 -4.54 7.71 -22.93
CA TYR A 439 -4.48 6.39 -22.27
C TYR A 439 -3.39 6.26 -21.22
N ALA A 440 -2.33 7.05 -21.27
CA ALA A 440 -1.36 7.18 -20.18
C ALA A 440 -2.06 7.70 -18.91
N MET A 441 -2.86 8.76 -19.03
CA MET A 441 -3.67 9.27 -17.92
C MET A 441 -4.70 8.23 -17.45
N VAL A 442 -5.46 7.63 -18.37
CA VAL A 442 -6.48 6.62 -18.02
C VAL A 442 -5.87 5.44 -17.26
N ASN A 443 -4.80 4.84 -17.79
CA ASN A 443 -4.17 3.69 -17.17
C ASN A 443 -3.54 4.05 -15.82
N THR A 444 -2.88 5.21 -15.71
CA THR A 444 -2.31 5.71 -14.44
C THR A 444 -3.37 5.91 -13.37
N LEU A 445 -4.50 6.51 -13.73
CA LEU A 445 -5.57 6.82 -12.78
C LEU A 445 -6.37 5.58 -12.35
N THR A 446 -6.44 4.55 -13.18
CA THR A 446 -7.23 3.34 -12.90
C THR A 446 -6.39 2.17 -12.37
N GLU A 447 -5.04 2.24 -12.43
CA GLU A 447 -4.18 1.17 -11.92
C GLU A 447 -4.25 1.03 -10.41
N GLY A 448 -4.68 -0.14 -9.92
CA GLY A 448 -4.77 -0.42 -8.48
C GLY A 448 -5.82 0.41 -7.73
N THR A 449 -6.65 1.20 -8.42
CA THR A 449 -7.74 1.99 -7.82
C THR A 449 -9.09 1.26 -7.91
N ARG A 450 -10.10 1.82 -7.25
CA ARG A 450 -11.49 1.32 -7.35
C ARG A 450 -12.12 1.61 -8.71
N ALA A 451 -11.75 2.75 -9.30
CA ALA A 451 -12.32 3.20 -10.55
C ALA A 451 -11.77 2.38 -11.74
N SER A 452 -12.65 1.99 -12.62
CA SER A 452 -12.30 1.32 -13.87
C SER A 452 -12.34 2.25 -15.08
N ARG A 453 -12.83 3.48 -14.90
CA ARG A 453 -13.12 4.45 -15.97
C ARG A 453 -12.64 5.84 -15.62
N VAL A 454 -12.35 6.64 -16.66
CA VAL A 454 -12.01 8.06 -16.53
C VAL A 454 -12.87 8.87 -17.49
N ALA A 455 -13.47 9.97 -17.01
CA ALA A 455 -14.15 10.96 -17.82
C ALA A 455 -13.33 12.26 -17.84
N PHE A 456 -13.09 12.82 -19.02
CA PHE A 456 -12.34 14.07 -19.16
C PHE A 456 -13.28 15.24 -19.49
N PHE A 457 -13.00 16.35 -18.83
CA PHE A 457 -13.64 17.65 -19.07
C PHE A 457 -12.55 18.71 -19.31
N PHE A 458 -12.85 19.70 -20.10
CA PHE A 458 -11.99 20.85 -20.33
C PHE A 458 -12.80 22.11 -20.06
N GLU A 459 -12.38 22.92 -19.06
CA GLU A 459 -13.14 24.07 -18.55
C GLU A 459 -14.59 23.70 -18.18
N GLY A 460 -14.79 22.47 -17.65
CA GLY A 460 -16.12 21.98 -17.24
C GLY A 460 -16.98 21.39 -18.36
N GLU A 461 -16.48 21.30 -19.59
CA GLU A 461 -17.23 20.77 -20.73
C GLU A 461 -16.55 19.52 -21.32
N GLN A 462 -17.34 18.52 -21.72
CA GLN A 462 -16.83 17.41 -22.53
C GLN A 462 -16.78 17.85 -24.00
N VAL A 463 -15.57 17.85 -24.57
CA VAL A 463 -15.41 18.04 -26.01
C VAL A 463 -15.81 16.79 -26.78
N GLN A 464 -16.25 16.93 -28.02
CA GLN A 464 -16.65 15.78 -28.83
C GLN A 464 -15.43 14.98 -29.27
N THR A 465 -14.45 15.66 -29.87
CA THR A 465 -13.22 15.07 -30.41
C THR A 465 -12.05 16.01 -30.17
N LEU A 466 -10.86 15.47 -30.00
CA LEU A 466 -9.60 16.20 -30.12
C LEU A 466 -9.16 16.28 -31.60
N ALA A 467 -8.12 17.07 -31.88
CA ALA A 467 -7.64 17.34 -33.25
C ALA A 467 -7.17 16.07 -33.99
N GLY A 468 -6.62 15.07 -33.29
CA GLY A 468 -6.25 13.76 -33.83
C GLY A 468 -7.41 12.82 -34.10
N GLY A 469 -8.65 13.23 -33.81
CA GLY A 469 -9.88 12.49 -34.06
C GLY A 469 -10.28 11.54 -32.94
N LEU A 470 -9.61 11.60 -31.78
CA LEU A 470 -10.01 10.80 -30.61
C LEU A 470 -11.32 11.34 -30.04
N GLU A 471 -12.36 10.49 -29.99
CA GLU A 471 -13.62 10.85 -29.36
C GLU A 471 -13.47 10.95 -27.85
N MET A 472 -13.84 12.09 -27.27
CA MET A 472 -13.65 12.40 -25.86
C MET A 472 -14.96 12.37 -25.06
N ARG A 473 -16.11 12.18 -25.72
CA ARG A 473 -17.40 12.08 -25.04
C ARG A 473 -17.53 10.75 -24.30
N GLY A 474 -18.03 10.81 -23.07
CA GLY A 474 -18.25 9.64 -22.23
C GLY A 474 -17.06 9.31 -21.34
N THR A 475 -16.81 8.03 -21.13
CA THR A 475 -15.76 7.54 -20.23
C THR A 475 -14.79 6.62 -20.96
N PHE A 476 -13.55 6.63 -20.52
CA PHE A 476 -12.48 5.75 -21.02
C PHE A 476 -12.26 4.60 -20.05
N LEU A 477 -12.26 3.38 -20.55
CA LEU A 477 -11.80 2.21 -19.83
C LEU A 477 -10.29 2.08 -19.94
N ARG A 478 -9.69 1.48 -18.89
CA ARG A 478 -8.28 1.07 -18.94
C ARG A 478 -8.01 0.22 -20.18
N ASN A 479 -6.91 0.50 -20.86
CA ASN A 479 -6.51 -0.23 -22.06
C ASN A 479 -5.18 -0.97 -21.87
N PRO A 480 -5.21 -2.22 -21.33
CA PRO A 480 -4.00 -3.02 -21.18
C PRO A 480 -3.38 -3.43 -22.52
N GLY A 481 -4.16 -3.43 -23.62
CA GLY A 481 -3.67 -3.76 -24.96
C GLY A 481 -2.73 -2.70 -25.58
N MET A 482 -2.62 -1.52 -24.96
CA MET A 482 -1.62 -0.52 -25.34
C MET A 482 -0.30 -0.68 -24.58
N VAL A 483 -0.25 -1.51 -23.54
CA VAL A 483 0.96 -1.70 -22.74
C VAL A 483 1.89 -2.66 -23.47
N VAL A 484 3.12 -2.21 -23.72
CA VAL A 484 4.23 -3.02 -24.25
C VAL A 484 5.10 -3.42 -23.06
N ASP A 485 5.31 -4.74 -22.88
CA ASP A 485 6.19 -5.29 -21.83
C ASP A 485 7.64 -5.34 -22.32
#